data_05249f729d513910c1a3f60493f32ff1
#
_entry.id   05249f729d513910c1a3f60493f32ff1
#
_cell.length_a   1.000
_cell.length_b   1.000
_cell.length_c   1.000
_cell.angle_alpha   90.00
_cell.angle_beta   90.00
_cell.angle_gamma   90.00
#
_symmetry.space_group_name_H-M   'P 1'
#
loop_
_entity.id
_entity.type
_entity.pdbx_description
1 polymer ?
#
loop_
_entity_poly.entity_id
_entity_poly.type
_entity_poly.pdbx_seq_one_letter_code
_entity_poly.pdbx_strand_id
1 'polypeptide(L)'
;MNSILILNTNPELEEDLVDYLLGLACISGFTSYPVRGHGHHGNLSIAEQVTGRRKRLQVEILLQESDAQTVLSGLAAQVGRDISWWLQPVSACGSLDSPA
;
A
#
# COMPACT_ATOMS: atom_id res chain seq x y z
N MET A 1 13.78 -0.59 -13.49
CA MET A 1 12.54 -1.28 -13.93
C MET A 1 11.36 -0.76 -13.13
N ASN A 2 10.29 -0.41 -13.81
CA ASN A 2 9.08 0.01 -13.12
C ASN A 2 8.40 -1.16 -12.44
N SER A 3 7.89 -0.90 -11.26
CA SER A 3 7.18 -1.88 -10.45
C SER A 3 6.00 -1.22 -9.75
N ILE A 4 5.06 -2.04 -9.30
CA ILE A 4 4.00 -1.60 -8.41
C ILE A 4 4.27 -2.19 -7.04
N LEU A 5 4.46 -1.32 -6.06
CA LEU A 5 4.49 -1.71 -4.66
C LEU A 5 3.08 -1.62 -4.13
N ILE A 6 2.57 -2.73 -3.62
CA ILE A 6 1.23 -2.79 -3.06
C ILE A 6 1.36 -2.93 -1.55
N LEU A 7 0.67 -2.06 -0.84
CA LEU A 7 0.56 -2.11 0.62
C LEU A 7 -0.87 -2.47 0.97
N ASN A 8 -1.04 -3.45 1.84
CA ASN A 8 -2.34 -3.83 2.39
C ASN A 8 -2.28 -3.57 3.88
N THR A 9 -3.08 -2.62 4.34
CA THR A 9 -2.91 -2.05 5.68
C THR A 9 -4.22 -1.94 6.44
N ASN A 10 -4.10 -1.86 7.75
CA ASN A 10 -5.21 -1.48 8.61
C ASN A 10 -5.71 -0.09 8.18
N PRO A 11 -7.02 0.09 7.93
CA PRO A 11 -7.56 1.38 7.52
C PRO A 11 -7.28 2.51 8.51
N GLU A 12 -7.11 2.21 9.78
CA GLU A 12 -6.80 3.21 10.80
C GLU A 12 -5.43 3.87 10.60
N LEU A 13 -4.56 3.26 9.80
CA LEU A 13 -3.24 3.80 9.49
C LEU A 13 -3.24 4.72 8.27
N GLU A 14 -4.38 4.93 7.63
CA GLU A 14 -4.47 5.66 6.35
C GLU A 14 -3.85 7.04 6.41
N GLU A 15 -4.22 7.83 7.41
CA GLU A 15 -3.75 9.22 7.51
C GLU A 15 -2.24 9.28 7.65
N ASP A 16 -1.69 8.49 8.57
CA ASP A 16 -0.24 8.45 8.77
C ASP A 16 0.49 7.91 7.54
N LEU A 17 -0.11 6.91 6.88
CA LEU A 17 0.47 6.34 5.66
C LEU A 17 0.50 7.36 4.53
N VAL A 18 -0.59 8.08 4.32
CA VAL A 18 -0.67 9.12 3.28
C VAL A 18 0.39 10.20 3.54
N ASP A 19 0.48 10.68 4.77
CA ASP A 19 1.47 11.70 5.14
C ASP A 19 2.90 11.20 4.90
N TYR A 20 3.18 9.96 5.29
CA TYR A 20 4.49 9.35 5.09
C TYR A 20 4.86 9.28 3.61
N LEU A 21 3.93 8.76 2.79
CA LEU A 21 4.19 8.58 1.36
C LEU A 21 4.35 9.90 0.63
N LEU A 22 3.53 10.90 0.95
CA LEU A 22 3.64 12.22 0.33
C LEU A 22 4.95 12.92 0.66
N GLY A 23 5.59 12.54 1.75
CA GLY A 23 6.90 13.08 2.13
C GLY A 23 8.09 12.45 1.40
N LEU A 24 7.88 11.38 0.63
CA LEU A 24 8.96 10.68 -0.05
C LEU A 24 9.16 11.24 -1.46
N ALA A 25 10.38 11.73 -1.73
CA ALA A 25 10.70 12.34 -3.03
C ALA A 25 10.75 11.30 -4.17
N CYS A 26 10.97 10.02 -3.84
CA CYS A 26 11.12 8.97 -4.84
C CYS A 26 9.81 8.50 -5.46
N ILE A 27 8.67 8.92 -4.94
CA ILE A 27 7.37 8.57 -5.50
C ILE A 27 6.64 9.82 -5.98
N SER A 28 5.96 9.70 -7.14
CA SER A 28 5.21 10.82 -7.71
C SER A 28 3.75 10.83 -7.29
N GLY A 29 3.24 9.71 -6.85
CA GLY A 29 1.87 9.59 -6.42
C GLY A 29 1.49 8.14 -6.14
N PHE A 30 0.28 7.94 -5.66
CA PHE A 30 -0.23 6.61 -5.33
C PHE A 30 -1.75 6.63 -5.33
N THR A 31 -2.34 5.44 -5.38
CA THR A 31 -3.79 5.27 -5.36
C THR A 31 -4.16 4.42 -4.15
N SER A 32 -5.22 4.80 -3.46
CA SER A 32 -5.72 4.02 -2.34
C SER A 32 -7.20 3.70 -2.51
N TYR A 33 -7.61 2.54 -2.01
CA TYR A 33 -9.00 2.11 -2.06
C TYR A 33 -9.27 1.07 -0.97
N PRO A 34 -10.52 1.05 -0.47
CA PRO A 34 -10.87 0.07 0.56
C PRO A 34 -11.05 -1.32 -0.06
N VAL A 35 -10.63 -2.34 0.69
CA VAL A 35 -10.78 -3.74 0.32
C VAL A 35 -11.24 -4.55 1.52
N ARG A 36 -11.61 -5.80 1.29
CA ARG A 36 -12.00 -6.73 2.33
C ARG A 36 -11.09 -7.95 2.29
N GLY A 37 -10.45 -8.22 3.42
CA GLY A 37 -9.63 -9.42 3.57
C GLY A 37 -10.47 -10.59 4.02
N HIS A 38 -10.15 -11.77 3.51
CA HIS A 38 -10.78 -13.03 3.87
C HIS A 38 -9.69 -14.03 4.21
N GLY A 39 -10.01 -14.96 5.11
CA GLY A 39 -9.07 -15.99 5.49
C GLY A 39 -8.91 -16.08 7.01
N HIS A 40 -7.77 -16.59 7.44
CA HIS A 40 -7.48 -16.78 8.87
C HIS A 40 -6.79 -15.54 9.42
N HIS A 41 -7.55 -14.66 10.08
CA HIS A 41 -7.04 -13.41 10.66
C HIS A 41 -7.04 -13.52 12.18
N GLY A 42 -5.94 -13.13 12.82
CA GLY A 42 -5.79 -13.26 14.27
C GLY A 42 -6.59 -12.25 15.08
N ASN A 43 -6.73 -11.02 14.59
CA ASN A 43 -7.31 -9.91 15.35
C ASN A 43 -8.47 -9.27 14.60
N LEU A 44 -9.62 -9.94 14.59
CA LEU A 44 -10.83 -9.39 14.01
C LEU A 44 -11.62 -8.63 15.07
N SER A 45 -12.25 -7.52 14.70
CA SER A 45 -13.26 -6.88 15.52
C SER A 45 -14.48 -7.80 15.64
N ILE A 46 -15.39 -7.51 16.56
CA ILE A 46 -16.61 -8.31 16.73
C ILE A 46 -17.42 -8.35 15.43
N ALA A 47 -17.56 -7.19 14.77
CA ALA A 47 -18.29 -7.11 13.50
C ALA A 47 -17.59 -7.93 12.41
N GLU A 48 -16.27 -7.88 12.34
CA GLU A 48 -15.49 -8.65 11.36
C GLU A 48 -15.59 -10.15 11.63
N GLN A 49 -15.61 -10.56 12.88
CA GLN A 49 -15.79 -11.96 13.23
C GLN A 49 -17.16 -12.50 12.77
N VAL A 50 -18.20 -11.68 12.89
CA VAL A 50 -19.55 -12.07 12.45
C VAL A 50 -19.62 -12.24 10.94
N THR A 51 -18.99 -11.33 10.18
CA THR A 51 -19.02 -11.36 8.72
C THR A 51 -17.95 -12.27 8.11
N GLY A 52 -16.94 -12.66 8.88
CA GLY A 52 -15.78 -13.38 8.37
C GLY A 52 -14.91 -12.55 7.45
N ARG A 53 -15.02 -11.23 7.51
CA ARG A 53 -14.28 -10.30 6.66
C ARG A 53 -13.53 -9.29 7.51
N ARG A 54 -12.35 -8.89 7.03
CA ARG A 54 -11.52 -7.89 7.66
C ARG A 54 -11.45 -6.67 6.75
N LYS A 55 -11.73 -5.49 7.32
CA LYS A 55 -11.57 -4.22 6.58
C LYS A 55 -10.10 -3.92 6.41
N ARG A 56 -9.72 -3.66 5.16
CA ARG A 56 -8.34 -3.30 4.81
C ARG A 56 -8.35 -2.12 3.85
N LEU A 57 -7.21 -1.44 3.79
CA LEU A 57 -6.95 -0.40 2.81
C LEU A 57 -5.82 -0.90 1.92
N GLN A 58 -6.01 -0.81 0.61
CA GLN A 58 -4.96 -1.17 -0.34
C GLN A 58 -4.41 0.08 -0.99
N VAL A 59 -3.08 0.17 -1.08
CA VAL A 59 -2.38 1.30 -1.67
C VAL A 59 -1.48 0.76 -2.76
N GLU A 60 -1.54 1.38 -3.94
CA GLU A 60 -0.73 0.99 -5.09
C GLU A 60 0.19 2.16 -5.45
N ILE A 61 1.49 1.87 -5.50
CA ILE A 61 2.51 2.87 -5.79
C ILE A 61 3.32 2.40 -6.99
N LEU A 62 3.20 3.13 -8.11
CA LEU A 62 4.05 2.89 -9.26
C LEU A 62 5.39 3.58 -9.01
N LEU A 63 6.48 2.82 -9.04
CA LEU A 63 7.80 3.33 -8.71
C LEU A 63 8.89 2.54 -9.44
N GLN A 64 10.13 3.00 -9.33
CA GLN A 64 11.26 2.20 -9.74
C GLN A 64 11.50 1.13 -8.69
N GLU A 65 11.80 -0.07 -9.13
CA GLU A 65 12.06 -1.19 -8.22
C GLU A 65 13.09 -0.85 -7.14
N SER A 66 14.12 -0.11 -7.53
CA SER A 66 15.19 0.30 -6.59
C SER A 66 14.70 1.23 -5.47
N ASP A 67 13.56 1.89 -5.65
CA ASP A 67 13.01 2.80 -4.65
C ASP A 67 12.10 2.10 -3.63
N ALA A 68 11.72 0.85 -3.90
CA ALA A 68 10.80 0.12 -3.02
C ALA A 68 11.35 -0.02 -1.59
N GLN A 69 12.64 -0.30 -1.47
CA GLN A 69 13.26 -0.44 -0.14
C GLN A 69 13.22 0.87 0.65
N THR A 70 13.39 2.00 -0.03
CA THR A 70 13.27 3.32 0.61
C THR A 70 11.88 3.52 1.20
N VAL A 71 10.85 3.14 0.45
CA VAL A 71 9.46 3.23 0.95
C VAL A 71 9.27 2.32 2.15
N LEU A 72 9.71 1.07 2.05
CA LEU A 72 9.45 0.07 3.09
C LEU A 72 10.21 0.34 4.39
N SER A 73 11.41 0.92 4.31
CA SER A 73 12.30 1.02 5.46
C SER A 73 11.76 1.85 6.62
N GLY A 74 10.90 2.83 6.35
CA GLY A 74 10.37 3.69 7.39
C GLY A 74 8.96 3.34 7.87
N LEU A 75 8.30 2.38 7.25
CA LEU A 75 6.88 2.12 7.52
C LEU A 75 6.62 1.67 8.96
N ALA A 76 7.40 0.73 9.47
CA ALA A 76 7.15 0.18 10.80
C ALA A 76 7.30 1.23 11.89
N ALA A 77 8.28 2.13 11.76
CA ALA A 77 8.55 3.15 12.76
C ALA A 77 7.63 4.37 12.65
N GLN A 78 7.25 4.75 11.43
CA GLN A 78 6.56 6.01 11.19
C GLN A 78 5.05 5.85 10.94
N VAL A 79 4.60 4.67 10.57
CA VAL A 79 3.20 4.42 10.26
C VAL A 79 2.63 3.32 11.15
N GLY A 80 3.17 2.13 11.08
CA GLY A 80 2.70 0.99 11.88
C GLY A 80 3.16 -0.32 11.29
N ARG A 81 2.80 -1.41 11.95
CA ARG A 81 3.25 -2.74 11.57
C ARG A 81 2.17 -3.63 10.95
N ASP A 82 0.92 -3.21 11.02
CA ASP A 82 -0.18 -3.97 10.42
C ASP A 82 -0.28 -3.64 8.93
N ILE A 83 0.81 -3.92 8.22
CA ILE A 83 0.98 -3.66 6.79
C ILE A 83 1.61 -4.88 6.15
N SER A 84 0.91 -5.47 5.21
CA SER A 84 1.47 -6.50 4.32
C SER A 84 1.83 -5.83 3.01
N TRP A 85 2.82 -6.34 2.31
CA TRP A 85 3.25 -5.73 1.06
C TRP A 85 3.72 -6.78 0.07
N TRP A 86 3.66 -6.42 -1.21
CA TRP A 86 4.30 -7.18 -2.27
C TRP A 86 4.67 -6.25 -3.42
N LEU A 87 5.62 -6.69 -4.21
CA LEU A 87 6.15 -5.91 -5.31
C LEU A 87 5.94 -6.69 -6.60
N GLN A 88 5.35 -6.05 -7.61
CA GLN A 88 5.07 -6.67 -8.90
C GLN A 88 5.79 -5.91 -10.00
N PRO A 89 6.48 -6.60 -10.91
CA PRO A 89 7.06 -5.93 -12.07
C PRO A 89 5.98 -5.42 -13.02
N VAL A 90 6.24 -4.29 -13.65
CA VAL A 90 5.36 -3.68 -14.64
C VAL A 90 6.08 -3.73 -15.99
N SER A 91 5.54 -4.48 -16.94
CA SER A 91 6.18 -4.66 -18.23
C SER A 91 6.11 -3.42 -19.12
N ALA A 92 5.07 -2.61 -18.95
CA ALA A 92 4.92 -1.35 -19.68
C ALA A 92 4.01 -0.41 -18.90
N CYS A 93 4.31 0.88 -18.93
CA CYS A 93 3.48 1.90 -18.31
C CYS A 93 3.74 3.24 -18.98
N GLY A 94 2.79 4.15 -18.89
CA GLY A 94 2.91 5.47 -19.45
C GLY A 94 1.62 6.25 -19.29
N SER A 95 1.63 7.48 -19.77
CA SER A 95 0.46 8.34 -19.80
C SER A 95 0.21 8.80 -21.22
N LEU A 96 -1.06 8.84 -21.63
CA LEU A 96 -1.42 9.37 -22.95
C LEU A 96 -1.22 10.88 -23.03
N ASP A 97 -1.17 11.56 -21.87
CA ASP A 97 -0.91 13.00 -21.79
C ASP A 97 0.57 13.35 -21.93
N SER A 98 1.45 12.38 -21.77
CA SER A 98 2.90 12.57 -21.86
C SER A 98 3.44 11.63 -22.92
N PRO A 99 3.68 12.12 -24.14
CA PRO A 99 4.30 11.28 -25.17
C PRO A 99 5.67 10.83 -24.72
N ALA A 100 5.96 9.56 -24.97
CA ALA A 100 7.23 8.96 -24.57
C ALA A 100 8.41 9.55 -25.34
#